data_ab2346a719596d656b16c60499295664
#
_entry.id   ab2346a719596d656b16c60499295664
#
_cell.length_a   1.000
_cell.length_b   1.000
_cell.length_c   1.000
_cell.angle_alpha   90.00
_cell.angle_beta   90.00
_cell.angle_gamma   90.00
#
_symmetry.space_group_name_H-M   'P 1'
#
loop_
_entity.id
_entity.type
_entity.pdbx_description
1 polymer ?
#
loop_
_entity_poly.entity_id
_entity_poly.type
_entity_poly.pdbx_seq_one_letter_code
_entity_poly.pdbx_strand_id
1 'polypeptide(L)'
;YGMMGSDQMRALAHIARTYDRDYGHFTTRQNMQFNWIRLEDTPDILQKLADVDMHAIQTSGNCIRNVTCDEFAGAAADELLDPRIHAEILRQWSTLHPEFSFLPRKFKIAISGSPNDRVAARFHDIGLVAHPGPDGRAVFTVFVGGGLGRTPIIGVQLRDNLPEEDLLAYLEAVVRVYNAYGRRDNMYK
;
A
#
# COMPACT_ATOMS: atom_id res chain seq x y z
N TYR A 1 -3.09 5.19 1.74
CA TYR A 1 -3.14 4.55 3.06
C TYR A 1 -4.51 4.62 3.73
N GLY A 2 -5.58 4.81 2.97
CA GLY A 2 -6.97 4.62 3.38
C GLY A 2 -7.68 5.82 3.99
N MET A 3 -7.02 6.94 4.25
CA MET A 3 -7.70 8.17 4.68
C MET A 3 -8.52 8.77 3.54
N MET A 4 -9.73 9.23 3.87
CA MET A 4 -10.66 9.78 2.89
C MET A 4 -11.52 10.87 3.52
N GLY A 5 -11.64 11.98 2.82
CA GLY A 5 -12.51 13.08 3.21
C GLY A 5 -13.98 12.87 2.78
N SER A 6 -14.87 13.70 3.30
CA SER A 6 -16.29 13.60 2.99
C SER A 6 -16.61 13.87 1.52
N ASP A 7 -15.89 14.78 0.88
CA ASP A 7 -16.10 15.10 -0.54
C ASP A 7 -15.64 13.96 -1.45
N GLN A 8 -14.52 13.30 -1.08
CA GLN A 8 -14.03 12.10 -1.74
C GLN A 8 -15.05 10.96 -1.63
N MET A 9 -15.65 10.77 -0.44
CA MET A 9 -16.71 9.77 -0.25
C MET A 9 -17.95 10.08 -1.10
N ARG A 10 -18.35 11.35 -1.21
CA ARG A 10 -19.45 11.76 -2.09
C ARG A 10 -19.16 11.50 -3.54
N ALA A 11 -17.92 11.77 -4.00
CA ALA A 11 -17.49 11.48 -5.36
C ALA A 11 -17.54 9.98 -5.66
N LEU A 12 -17.05 9.12 -4.75
CA LEU A 12 -17.13 7.66 -4.88
C LEU A 12 -18.59 7.18 -4.92
N ALA A 13 -19.46 7.72 -4.06
CA ALA A 13 -20.89 7.41 -4.08
C ALA A 13 -21.57 7.84 -5.39
N HIS A 14 -21.19 9.00 -5.93
CA HIS A 14 -21.67 9.46 -7.24
C HIS A 14 -21.19 8.50 -8.37
N ILE A 15 -19.93 8.10 -8.36
CA ILE A 15 -19.39 7.14 -9.34
C ILE A 15 -20.15 5.82 -9.28
N ALA A 16 -20.37 5.29 -8.07
CA ALA A 16 -21.14 4.05 -7.90
C ALA A 16 -22.54 4.12 -8.52
N ARG A 17 -23.26 5.21 -8.29
CA ARG A 17 -24.64 5.40 -8.79
C ARG A 17 -24.73 5.67 -10.27
N THR A 18 -23.76 6.41 -10.81
CA THR A 18 -23.81 6.87 -12.21
C THR A 18 -23.20 5.87 -13.18
N TYR A 19 -22.10 5.24 -12.79
CA TYR A 19 -21.25 4.45 -13.69
C TYR A 19 -21.15 2.97 -13.34
N ASP A 20 -21.57 2.57 -12.12
CA ASP A 20 -21.60 1.19 -11.67
C ASP A 20 -23.06 0.78 -11.32
N ARG A 21 -23.24 -0.20 -10.49
CA ARG A 21 -24.55 -0.77 -10.08
C ARG A 21 -25.02 -0.27 -8.71
N ASP A 22 -24.81 1.00 -8.41
CA ASP A 22 -25.19 1.69 -7.17
C ASP A 22 -24.50 1.15 -5.90
N TYR A 23 -23.38 0.44 -6.04
CA TYR A 23 -22.54 0.01 -4.93
C TYR A 23 -21.07 -0.04 -5.31
N GLY A 24 -20.20 0.02 -4.29
CA GLY A 24 -18.78 -0.21 -4.40
C GLY A 24 -18.32 -1.21 -3.33
N HIS A 25 -17.11 -1.71 -3.48
CA HIS A 25 -16.51 -2.69 -2.58
C HIS A 25 -15.26 -2.12 -1.92
N PHE A 26 -15.28 -1.96 -0.60
CA PHE A 26 -14.08 -1.65 0.18
C PHE A 26 -13.19 -2.88 0.27
N THR A 27 -11.94 -2.74 -0.12
CA THR A 27 -10.99 -3.86 -0.12
C THR A 27 -10.16 -3.90 1.16
N THR A 28 -9.58 -5.06 1.48
CA THR A 28 -8.64 -5.24 2.59
C THR A 28 -7.34 -4.45 2.41
N ARG A 29 -7.13 -3.83 1.27
CA ARG A 29 -5.99 -2.95 1.03
C ARG A 29 -6.40 -1.49 0.85
N GLN A 30 -7.48 -1.09 1.54
CA GLN A 30 -7.88 0.31 1.67
C GLN A 30 -8.13 0.99 0.31
N ASN A 31 -8.73 0.24 -0.63
CA ASN A 31 -9.22 0.78 -1.90
C ASN A 31 -10.73 0.65 -1.98
N MET A 32 -11.34 1.49 -2.83
CA MET A 32 -12.69 1.27 -3.32
C MET A 32 -12.61 0.60 -4.69
N GLN A 33 -13.33 -0.49 -4.88
CA GLN A 33 -13.41 -1.24 -6.14
C GLN A 33 -14.79 -1.12 -6.74
N PHE A 34 -14.83 -0.79 -8.02
CA PHE A 34 -16.03 -0.81 -8.88
C PHE A 34 -15.87 -1.94 -9.88
N ASN A 35 -16.91 -2.74 -10.11
CA ASN A 35 -16.80 -3.99 -10.85
C ASN A 35 -17.47 -3.97 -12.22
N TRP A 36 -18.33 -2.99 -12.48
CA TRP A 36 -19.20 -2.99 -13.65
C TRP A 36 -19.08 -1.74 -14.50
N ILE A 37 -17.94 -1.03 -14.36
CA ILE A 37 -17.63 0.16 -15.13
C ILE A 37 -17.46 -0.22 -16.61
N ARG A 38 -18.07 0.55 -17.50
CA ARG A 38 -17.80 0.45 -18.94
C ARG A 38 -16.50 1.18 -19.26
N LEU A 39 -15.77 0.66 -20.25
CA LEU A 39 -14.48 1.24 -20.63
C LEU A 39 -14.62 2.70 -21.10
N GLU A 40 -15.71 3.00 -21.81
CA GLU A 40 -16.01 4.31 -22.34
C GLU A 40 -16.20 5.38 -21.25
N ASP A 41 -16.66 4.99 -20.06
CA ASP A 41 -16.92 5.89 -18.93
C ASP A 41 -15.64 6.17 -18.10
N THR A 42 -14.57 5.44 -18.38
CA THR A 42 -13.33 5.55 -17.57
C THR A 42 -12.73 6.97 -17.55
N PRO A 43 -12.65 7.72 -18.67
CA PRO A 43 -12.14 9.08 -18.63
C PRO A 43 -12.93 10.01 -17.70
N ASP A 44 -14.25 9.93 -17.72
CA ASP A 44 -15.13 10.75 -16.87
C ASP A 44 -14.96 10.41 -15.41
N ILE A 45 -14.82 9.11 -15.09
CA ILE A 45 -14.57 8.64 -13.73
C ILE A 45 -13.22 9.15 -13.22
N LEU A 46 -12.17 9.07 -14.04
CA LEU A 46 -10.85 9.58 -13.66
C LEU A 46 -10.87 11.09 -13.42
N GLN A 47 -11.61 11.85 -14.24
CA GLN A 47 -11.80 13.27 -14.03
C GLN A 47 -12.50 13.56 -12.71
N LYS A 48 -13.58 12.82 -12.39
CA LYS A 48 -14.31 12.97 -11.12
C LYS A 48 -13.46 12.65 -9.89
N LEU A 49 -12.55 11.69 -10.01
CA LEU A 49 -11.58 11.41 -8.95
C LEU A 49 -10.57 12.56 -8.82
N ALA A 50 -10.07 13.08 -9.94
CA ALA A 50 -9.13 14.21 -9.94
C ALA A 50 -9.75 15.48 -9.33
N ASP A 51 -11.03 15.73 -9.55
CA ASP A 51 -11.77 16.88 -8.99
C ASP A 51 -11.78 16.92 -7.45
N VAL A 52 -11.47 15.80 -6.81
CA VAL A 52 -11.40 15.63 -5.33
C VAL A 52 -10.03 15.13 -4.86
N ASP A 53 -8.98 15.38 -5.64
CA ASP A 53 -7.60 14.98 -5.35
C ASP A 53 -7.43 13.46 -5.12
N MET A 54 -8.17 12.66 -5.88
CA MET A 54 -8.05 11.20 -5.90
C MET A 54 -7.53 10.69 -7.24
N HIS A 55 -6.95 9.50 -7.24
CA HIS A 55 -6.50 8.81 -8.44
C HIS A 55 -6.54 7.29 -8.28
N ALA A 56 -6.42 6.57 -9.40
CA ALA A 56 -6.38 5.11 -9.45
C ALA A 56 -4.95 4.54 -9.66
N ILE A 57 -3.91 5.34 -9.48
CA ILE A 57 -2.51 4.92 -9.66
C ILE A 57 -2.15 3.87 -8.60
N GLN A 58 -1.36 2.85 -8.97
CA GLN A 58 -0.93 1.75 -8.11
C GLN A 58 -2.06 0.83 -7.59
N THR A 59 -3.25 0.93 -8.13
CA THR A 59 -4.35 0.02 -7.77
C THR A 59 -4.33 -1.28 -8.59
N SER A 60 -3.57 -1.32 -9.69
CA SER A 60 -3.47 -2.46 -10.61
C SER A 60 -2.04 -2.65 -11.13
N GLY A 61 -1.80 -3.75 -11.85
CA GLY A 61 -0.54 -4.02 -12.54
C GLY A 61 0.56 -4.68 -11.69
N ASN A 62 1.67 -4.96 -12.35
CA ASN A 62 2.87 -5.55 -11.77
C ASN A 62 3.84 -4.44 -11.31
N CYS A 63 3.38 -3.62 -10.40
CA CYS A 63 4.11 -2.52 -9.80
C CYS A 63 4.03 -2.61 -8.27
N ILE A 64 4.70 -1.70 -7.58
CA ILE A 64 4.43 -1.48 -6.16
C ILE A 64 2.99 -0.94 -6.06
N ARG A 65 2.15 -1.66 -5.31
CA ARG A 65 0.75 -1.28 -5.07
C ARG A 65 0.67 -0.16 -4.04
N ASN A 66 -0.51 0.42 -3.86
CA ASN A 66 -0.75 1.37 -2.79
C ASN A 66 -0.19 0.86 -1.45
N VAL A 67 0.44 1.72 -0.68
CA VAL A 67 0.91 1.39 0.67
C VAL A 67 -0.29 1.37 1.61
N THR A 68 -0.42 0.32 2.43
CA THR A 68 -1.47 0.24 3.45
C THR A 68 -0.91 0.59 4.83
N CYS A 69 -1.73 1.22 5.65
CA CYS A 69 -1.40 1.65 6.99
C CYS A 69 -2.46 1.14 7.98
N ASP A 70 -2.17 1.13 9.27
CA ASP A 70 -3.14 0.82 10.32
C ASP A 70 -4.38 1.72 10.18
N GLU A 71 -5.57 1.12 10.18
CA GLU A 71 -6.84 1.85 10.07
C GLU A 71 -7.12 2.78 11.26
N PHE A 72 -6.49 2.54 12.39
CA PHE A 72 -6.57 3.39 13.59
C PHE A 72 -5.37 4.31 13.76
N ALA A 73 -4.53 4.45 12.74
CA ALA A 73 -3.36 5.32 12.80
C ALA A 73 -3.74 6.76 13.19
N GLY A 74 -3.03 7.32 14.16
CA GLY A 74 -3.28 8.61 14.75
C GLY A 74 -4.39 8.62 15.82
N ALA A 75 -5.02 7.47 16.12
CA ALA A 75 -6.12 7.37 17.10
C ALA A 75 -5.99 6.16 18.05
N ALA A 76 -5.17 5.17 17.72
CA ALA A 76 -5.03 3.96 18.52
C ALA A 76 -4.29 4.25 19.84
N ALA A 77 -4.84 3.79 20.96
CA ALA A 77 -4.23 3.98 22.28
C ALA A 77 -2.89 3.25 22.47
N ASP A 78 -2.63 2.22 21.65
CA ASP A 78 -1.41 1.41 21.63
C ASP A 78 -0.43 1.82 20.54
N GLU A 79 -0.68 2.96 19.87
CA GLU A 79 0.22 3.48 18.84
C GLU A 79 1.51 3.99 19.47
N LEU A 80 2.65 3.47 18.99
CA LEU A 80 3.99 3.87 19.42
C LEU A 80 4.52 5.01 18.56
N LEU A 81 4.15 5.02 17.27
CA LEU A 81 4.53 6.03 16.30
C LEU A 81 3.43 6.11 15.23
N ASP A 82 3.05 7.33 14.82
CA ASP A 82 2.10 7.52 13.72
C ASP A 82 2.71 7.08 12.38
N PRO A 83 2.25 5.98 11.77
CA PRO A 83 2.85 5.46 10.55
C PRO A 83 2.42 6.20 9.28
N ARG A 84 1.44 7.12 9.36
CA ARG A 84 0.85 7.79 8.18
C ARG A 84 1.85 8.63 7.40
N ILE A 85 2.77 9.29 8.10
CA ILE A 85 3.84 10.10 7.48
C ILE A 85 4.70 9.21 6.58
N HIS A 86 5.16 8.08 7.12
CA HIS A 86 6.00 7.15 6.38
C HIS A 86 5.24 6.42 5.28
N ALA A 87 3.96 6.10 5.49
CA ALA A 87 3.10 5.56 4.43
C ALA A 87 3.01 6.52 3.24
N GLU A 88 2.87 7.83 3.50
CA GLU A 88 2.83 8.84 2.45
C GLU A 88 4.19 9.01 1.75
N ILE A 89 5.29 9.03 2.48
CA ILE A 89 6.64 9.06 1.90
C ILE A 89 6.85 7.86 0.97
N LEU A 90 6.49 6.65 1.41
CA LEU A 90 6.60 5.43 0.61
C LEU A 90 5.69 5.46 -0.62
N ARG A 91 4.49 6.03 -0.50
CA ARG A 91 3.59 6.22 -1.63
C ARG A 91 4.21 7.15 -2.67
N GLN A 92 4.71 8.31 -2.26
CA GLN A 92 5.33 9.27 -3.18
C GLN A 92 6.57 8.69 -3.84
N TRP A 93 7.44 8.05 -3.09
CA TRP A 93 8.64 7.39 -3.62
C TRP A 93 8.31 6.32 -4.65
N SER A 94 7.28 5.52 -4.42
CA SER A 94 6.94 4.39 -5.30
C SER A 94 6.06 4.77 -6.49
N THR A 95 5.39 5.93 -6.43
CA THR A 95 4.49 6.38 -7.50
C THR A 95 5.29 6.71 -8.76
N LEU A 96 4.95 6.06 -9.88
CA LEU A 96 5.61 6.22 -11.18
C LEU A 96 7.14 6.00 -11.14
N HIS A 97 7.63 5.24 -10.17
CA HIS A 97 9.06 4.92 -10.11
C HIS A 97 9.48 4.12 -11.36
N PRO A 98 10.47 4.57 -12.13
CA PRO A 98 10.78 4.02 -13.45
C PRO A 98 11.19 2.54 -13.39
N GLU A 99 11.91 2.12 -12.34
CA GLU A 99 12.38 0.73 -12.21
C GLU A 99 11.28 -0.23 -11.73
N PHE A 100 10.18 0.26 -11.12
CA PHE A 100 9.19 -0.58 -10.43
C PHE A 100 7.84 -0.65 -11.14
N SER A 101 7.79 -0.23 -12.40
CA SER A 101 6.58 -0.29 -13.22
C SER A 101 6.33 -1.67 -13.84
N PHE A 102 7.37 -2.52 -13.93
CA PHE A 102 7.32 -3.85 -14.54
C PHE A 102 7.99 -4.91 -13.66
N LEU A 103 7.56 -5.01 -12.42
CA LEU A 103 8.00 -6.04 -11.48
C LEU A 103 7.54 -7.45 -11.94
N PRO A 104 8.17 -8.53 -11.46
CA PRO A 104 7.74 -9.89 -11.75
C PRO A 104 6.26 -10.13 -11.44
N ARG A 105 5.77 -9.54 -10.35
CA ARG A 105 4.37 -9.55 -9.93
C ARG A 105 4.06 -8.29 -9.12
N LYS A 106 2.74 -8.05 -8.89
CA LYS A 106 2.28 -6.99 -7.97
C LYS A 106 3.01 -7.12 -6.63
N PHE A 107 3.52 -6.00 -6.13
CA PHE A 107 4.31 -5.93 -4.92
C PHE A 107 3.60 -5.04 -3.89
N LYS A 108 3.49 -5.48 -2.65
CA LYS A 108 2.67 -4.84 -1.64
C LYS A 108 3.49 -4.48 -0.43
N ILE A 109 3.30 -3.26 0.07
CA ILE A 109 3.92 -2.75 1.28
C ILE A 109 2.81 -2.39 2.28
N ALA A 110 3.02 -2.76 3.54
CA ALA A 110 2.15 -2.38 4.66
C ALA A 110 3.00 -1.85 5.81
N ILE A 111 2.48 -0.86 6.53
CA ILE A 111 3.16 -0.26 7.67
C ILE A 111 2.22 -0.16 8.87
N SER A 112 2.70 -0.57 10.04
CA SER A 112 2.05 -0.42 11.33
C SER A 112 2.90 0.44 12.26
N GLY A 113 2.28 1.25 13.11
CA GLY A 113 2.93 1.98 14.19
C GLY A 113 2.54 1.45 15.56
N SER A 114 1.95 0.25 15.63
CA SER A 114 1.46 -0.40 16.83
C SER A 114 2.06 -1.78 16.99
N PRO A 115 2.26 -2.30 18.22
CA PRO A 115 2.63 -3.69 18.47
C PRO A 115 1.55 -4.68 18.02
N ASN A 116 0.29 -4.25 17.91
CA ASN A 116 -0.79 -5.03 17.36
C ASN A 116 -0.84 -4.87 15.83
N ASP A 117 -0.48 -5.93 15.12
CA ASP A 117 -0.40 -5.92 13.64
C ASP A 117 -1.80 -5.97 12.99
N ARG A 118 -2.56 -4.86 13.08
CA ARG A 118 -3.89 -4.73 12.45
C ARG A 118 -3.85 -4.66 10.94
N VAL A 119 -2.72 -4.28 10.37
CA VAL A 119 -2.53 -4.17 8.92
C VAL A 119 -1.98 -5.46 8.29
N ALA A 120 -1.73 -6.49 9.09
CA ALA A 120 -1.12 -7.76 8.68
C ALA A 120 0.22 -7.54 7.94
N ALA A 121 1.09 -6.69 8.48
CA ALA A 121 2.37 -6.33 7.90
C ALA A 121 3.20 -7.57 7.54
N ARG A 122 3.24 -8.58 8.42
CA ARG A 122 4.01 -9.80 8.23
C ARG A 122 3.56 -10.71 7.08
N PHE A 123 2.39 -10.45 6.49
CA PHE A 123 1.89 -11.18 5.30
C PHE A 123 2.09 -10.43 4.00
N HIS A 124 2.75 -9.28 4.03
CA HIS A 124 3.04 -8.48 2.85
C HIS A 124 4.41 -8.80 2.25
N ASP A 125 4.63 -8.41 0.99
CA ASP A 125 5.94 -8.56 0.34
C ASP A 125 7.00 -7.78 1.13
N ILE A 126 6.65 -6.56 1.60
CA ILE A 126 7.35 -5.83 2.67
C ILE A 126 6.35 -5.46 3.74
N GLY A 127 6.65 -5.81 4.97
CA GLY A 127 5.96 -5.38 6.18
C GLY A 127 6.86 -4.51 7.04
N LEU A 128 6.35 -3.38 7.51
CA LEU A 128 7.08 -2.44 8.35
C LEU A 128 6.35 -2.28 9.68
N VAL A 129 7.10 -2.33 10.77
CA VAL A 129 6.61 -1.92 12.08
C VAL A 129 7.46 -0.73 12.54
N ALA A 130 6.82 0.44 12.62
CA ALA A 130 7.45 1.68 13.04
C ALA A 130 7.37 1.83 14.56
N HIS A 131 8.47 2.21 15.18
CA HIS A 131 8.53 2.49 16.62
C HIS A 131 9.61 3.56 16.91
N PRO A 132 9.55 4.23 18.06
CA PRO A 132 10.58 5.21 18.42
C PRO A 132 11.92 4.50 18.73
N GLY A 133 12.98 5.02 18.14
CA GLY A 133 14.35 4.65 18.46
C GLY A 133 14.87 5.28 19.76
N PRO A 134 16.10 4.99 20.16
CA PRO A 134 16.70 5.51 21.40
C PRO A 134 16.77 7.05 21.48
N ASP A 135 16.86 7.71 20.33
CA ASP A 135 16.90 9.17 20.19
C ASP A 135 15.53 9.79 19.93
N GLY A 136 14.47 8.99 19.97
CA GLY A 136 13.09 9.41 19.71
C GLY A 136 12.73 9.52 18.21
N ARG A 137 13.68 9.34 17.29
CA ARG A 137 13.39 9.27 15.85
C ARG A 137 12.78 7.92 15.49
N ALA A 138 12.11 7.87 14.35
CA ALA A 138 11.51 6.64 13.85
C ALA A 138 12.58 5.60 13.47
N VAL A 139 12.36 4.37 13.90
CA VAL A 139 13.08 3.19 13.42
C VAL A 139 12.09 2.11 13.03
N PHE A 140 12.52 1.17 12.19
CA PHE A 140 11.63 0.18 11.59
C PHE A 140 12.14 -1.23 11.77
N THR A 141 11.23 -2.13 12.19
CA THR A 141 11.42 -3.57 11.98
C THR A 141 10.89 -3.91 10.60
N VAL A 142 11.72 -4.52 9.77
CA VAL A 142 11.42 -4.84 8.37
C VAL A 142 11.23 -6.34 8.19
N PHE A 143 10.05 -6.73 7.72
CA PHE A 143 9.71 -8.08 7.31
C PHE A 143 9.64 -8.16 5.79
N VAL A 144 10.09 -9.26 5.19
CA VAL A 144 10.06 -9.47 3.74
C VAL A 144 9.58 -10.87 3.38
N GLY A 145 9.02 -11.00 2.18
CA GLY A 145 8.64 -12.29 1.58
C GLY A 145 7.37 -12.90 2.14
N GLY A 146 6.52 -12.10 2.79
CA GLY A 146 5.18 -12.53 3.17
C GLY A 146 4.25 -12.70 1.96
N GLY A 147 3.19 -13.45 2.13
CA GLY A 147 2.18 -13.64 1.08
C GLY A 147 0.96 -14.41 1.55
N LEU A 148 -0.19 -14.06 0.98
CA LEU A 148 -1.49 -14.70 1.20
C LEU A 148 -2.02 -15.26 -0.12
N GLY A 149 -1.27 -16.18 -0.72
CA GLY A 149 -1.71 -16.89 -1.91
C GLY A 149 -2.24 -18.30 -1.59
N ARG A 150 -2.15 -19.18 -2.56
CA ARG A 150 -2.50 -20.59 -2.39
C ARG A 150 -1.69 -21.25 -1.25
N THR A 151 -0.44 -20.83 -1.09
CA THR A 151 0.42 -21.22 0.03
C THR A 151 0.74 -19.94 0.82
N PRO A 152 0.07 -19.69 1.95
CA PRO A 152 0.35 -18.52 2.77
C PRO A 152 1.72 -18.66 3.44
N ILE A 153 2.46 -17.54 3.46
CA ILE A 153 3.80 -17.47 4.05
C ILE A 153 3.87 -16.20 4.91
N ILE A 154 4.38 -16.38 6.12
CA ILE A 154 4.72 -15.25 7.00
C ILE A 154 6.09 -14.72 6.60
N GLY A 155 6.22 -13.41 6.43
CA GLY A 155 7.47 -12.75 6.11
C GLY A 155 8.55 -12.98 7.19
N VAL A 156 9.79 -13.05 6.73
CA VAL A 156 10.96 -13.18 7.60
C VAL A 156 11.41 -11.78 8.02
N GLN A 157 11.77 -11.62 9.29
CA GLN A 157 12.39 -10.39 9.75
C GLN A 157 13.79 -10.27 9.14
N LEU A 158 13.96 -9.28 8.27
CA LEU A 158 15.21 -9.03 7.56
C LEU A 158 16.11 -8.03 8.32
N ARG A 159 15.49 -7.02 8.94
CA ARG A 159 16.19 -5.98 9.67
C ARG A 159 15.37 -5.56 10.89
N ASP A 160 16.06 -5.25 11.96
CA ASP A 160 15.50 -4.59 13.14
C ASP A 160 16.16 -3.23 13.34
N ASN A 161 15.41 -2.28 13.92
CA ASN A 161 15.90 -0.93 14.21
C ASN A 161 16.55 -0.23 12.98
N LEU A 162 15.96 -0.39 11.79
CA LEU A 162 16.40 0.34 10.61
C LEU A 162 16.11 1.83 10.81
N PRO A 163 17.13 2.71 10.76
CA PRO A 163 16.93 4.16 10.90
C PRO A 163 16.05 4.73 9.79
N GLU A 164 15.30 5.79 10.11
CA GLU A 164 14.43 6.49 9.17
C GLU A 164 15.16 6.98 7.91
N GLU A 165 16.35 7.52 8.08
CA GLU A 165 17.17 8.02 6.98
C GLU A 165 17.57 6.94 5.97
N ASP A 166 17.67 5.70 6.40
CA ASP A 166 18.03 4.56 5.54
C ASP A 166 16.82 3.87 4.91
N LEU A 167 15.59 4.21 5.33
CA LEU A 167 14.38 3.46 4.97
C LEU A 167 14.23 3.31 3.46
N LEU A 168 14.22 4.40 2.70
CA LEU A 168 13.98 4.34 1.25
C LEU A 168 15.06 3.57 0.52
N ALA A 169 16.34 3.82 0.83
CA ALA A 169 17.46 3.12 0.21
C ALA A 169 17.42 1.61 0.48
N TYR A 170 17.06 1.23 1.71
CA TYR A 170 16.95 -0.17 2.10
C TYR A 170 15.81 -0.87 1.36
N LEU A 171 14.62 -0.26 1.32
CA LEU A 171 13.47 -0.82 0.60
C LEU A 171 13.70 -0.89 -0.91
N GLU A 172 14.38 0.11 -1.48
CA GLU A 172 14.77 0.10 -2.89
C GLU A 172 15.67 -1.10 -3.19
N ALA A 173 16.67 -1.38 -2.35
CA ALA A 173 17.52 -2.55 -2.49
C ALA A 173 16.72 -3.87 -2.46
N VAL A 174 15.77 -4.00 -1.55
CA VAL A 174 14.88 -5.17 -1.45
C VAL A 174 14.07 -5.34 -2.74
N VAL A 175 13.46 -4.26 -3.24
CA VAL A 175 12.64 -4.32 -4.47
C VAL A 175 13.50 -4.61 -5.70
N ARG A 176 14.73 -4.06 -5.78
CA ARG A 176 15.66 -4.37 -6.86
C ARG A 176 16.08 -5.85 -6.89
N VAL A 177 16.35 -6.44 -5.73
CA VAL A 177 16.61 -7.89 -5.63
C VAL A 177 15.40 -8.68 -6.13
N TYR A 178 14.20 -8.33 -5.69
CA TYR A 178 12.98 -8.95 -6.18
C TYR A 178 12.80 -8.77 -7.70
N ASN A 179 13.07 -7.58 -8.23
CA ASN A 179 12.95 -7.28 -9.65
C ASN A 179 13.94 -8.11 -10.51
N ALA A 180 15.17 -8.32 -9.99
CA ALA A 180 16.22 -9.07 -10.67
C ALA A 180 15.98 -10.60 -10.63
N TYR A 181 15.54 -11.13 -9.51
CA TYR A 181 15.49 -12.58 -9.26
C TYR A 181 14.08 -13.16 -9.14
N GLY A 182 13.06 -12.32 -9.09
CA GLY A 182 11.67 -12.76 -8.99
C GLY A 182 11.21 -13.54 -10.22
N ARG A 183 10.34 -14.51 -10.04
CA ARG A 183 9.84 -15.36 -11.12
C ARG A 183 9.02 -14.57 -12.14
N ARG A 184 9.33 -14.74 -13.41
CA ARG A 184 8.58 -14.16 -14.55
C ARG A 184 8.03 -15.21 -15.51
N ASP A 185 8.35 -16.49 -15.28
CA ASP A 185 7.94 -17.62 -16.12
C ASP A 185 6.46 -17.99 -15.95
N ASN A 186 5.81 -17.50 -14.93
CA ASN A 186 4.38 -17.78 -14.68
C ASN A 186 3.64 -16.49 -14.33
N MET A 187 2.86 -15.98 -15.28
CA MET A 187 2.07 -14.76 -15.10
C MET A 187 0.95 -14.87 -14.05
N TYR A 188 0.63 -16.09 -13.59
CA TYR A 188 -0.41 -16.34 -12.59
C TYR A 188 0.14 -16.55 -11.17
N LYS A 189 1.44 -16.53 -11.00
CA LYS A 189 2.09 -16.73 -9.69
C LYS A 189 3.04 -15.60 -9.34
#